data_95008df3e3b2961c0d20c0360d20162d
#
_entry.id   95008df3e3b2961c0d20c0360d20162d
#
_cell.length_a   1.000
_cell.length_b   1.000
_cell.length_c   1.000
_cell.angle_alpha   90.00
_cell.angle_beta   90.00
_cell.angle_gamma   90.00
#
_symmetry.space_group_name_H-M   'P 1'
#
loop_
_entity.id
_entity.type
_entity.pdbx_description
1 polymer ?
#
loop_
_entity_poly.entity_id
_entity_poly.type
_entity_poly.pdbx_seq_one_letter_code
_entity_poly.pdbx_strand_id
1 'polypeptide(L)'
;MKRVLTAVVAATALLLAGCGSGADDDRKPATGASDAAFPVTVGSVTMAERPQRIVSLAPTATEVLFAIGAGPQVVAVDDQSTYPADAPRTELSGFKPNAEAIAAQNPDLVVISDDLDKIIEQLGKLEIPVLFAPAAKVLDDSYREIDQLGTLTGHRSESAALVARMRGQIDKIVKGVPARADALSYYYEIDQSLYSATSRTFIGSIFSLFGLANVADAADPDGAKNGFPQLSQEALVAADPDLIFLADTKCCGQSPATVEARKGWSTITAVEQDRIVALDDDIASRWGPRVVDLVQSVADAVAKIPA
;
A
#
# COMPACT_ATOMS: atom_id res chain seq x y z
N MET A 1 -89.34 -32.50 19.19
CA MET A 1 -90.12 -32.05 18.02
C MET A 1 -89.16 -31.48 16.98
N LYS A 2 -89.13 -32.14 15.80
CA LYS A 2 -89.06 -31.54 14.46
C LYS A 2 -87.89 -30.55 14.22
N ARG A 3 -87.07 -30.62 13.28
CA ARG A 3 -86.77 -31.27 11.97
C ARG A 3 -85.58 -30.47 11.39
N VAL A 4 -84.55 -31.11 11.00
CA VAL A 4 -84.15 -31.48 9.63
C VAL A 4 -84.04 -30.33 8.67
N LEU A 5 -82.90 -30.07 8.06
CA LEU A 5 -82.45 -30.26 6.67
C LEU A 5 -81.18 -29.41 6.46
N THR A 6 -80.05 -29.95 6.11
CA THR A 6 -79.41 -30.36 4.87
C THR A 6 -79.44 -29.35 3.67
N ALA A 7 -78.31 -28.92 3.17
CA ALA A 7 -77.93 -28.80 1.77
C ALA A 7 -76.56 -28.06 1.68
N VAL A 8 -75.48 -28.54 1.25
CA VAL A 8 -74.90 -29.05 0.03
C VAL A 8 -74.89 -28.03 -1.16
N VAL A 9 -73.70 -27.94 -1.78
CA VAL A 9 -73.38 -27.46 -3.18
C VAL A 9 -72.72 -26.07 -3.20
N ALA A 10 -71.65 -25.82 -3.81
CA ALA A 10 -70.74 -26.32 -4.80
C ALA A 10 -69.79 -25.17 -5.20
N ALA A 11 -68.64 -25.55 -5.65
CA ALA A 11 -67.55 -24.75 -6.19
C ALA A 11 -67.95 -23.78 -7.33
N THR A 12 -67.25 -22.65 -7.36
CA THR A 12 -66.87 -22.06 -8.65
C THR A 12 -65.59 -21.24 -8.53
N ALA A 13 -64.60 -21.62 -9.32
CA ALA A 13 -63.36 -20.88 -9.55
C ALA A 13 -63.65 -19.68 -10.47
N LEU A 14 -63.06 -18.54 -10.14
CA LEU A 14 -62.93 -17.44 -11.07
C LEU A 14 -61.53 -16.82 -10.93
N LEU A 15 -60.77 -17.02 -12.00
CA LEU A 15 -59.50 -16.33 -12.32
C LEU A 15 -59.83 -14.86 -12.64
N LEU A 16 -59.16 -13.92 -11.95
CA LEU A 16 -59.09 -12.54 -12.42
C LEU A 16 -57.63 -12.08 -12.27
N ALA A 17 -57.05 -11.87 -13.44
CA ALA A 17 -55.77 -11.16 -13.62
C ALA A 17 -55.96 -9.71 -13.18
N GLY A 18 -55.09 -9.23 -12.29
CA GLY A 18 -55.00 -7.84 -11.90
C GLY A 18 -53.52 -7.41 -11.96
N CYS A 19 -53.12 -6.71 -13.02
CA CYS A 19 -51.93 -5.89 -13.02
C CYS A 19 -52.07 -4.78 -11.99
N GLY A 20 -51.13 -4.66 -11.09
CA GLY A 20 -51.04 -3.60 -10.10
C GLY A 20 -49.60 -3.35 -9.74
N SER A 21 -49.07 -2.31 -10.29
CA SER A 21 -47.87 -1.51 -10.12
C SER A 21 -47.31 -1.43 -8.68
N GLY A 22 -46.00 -1.40 -8.60
CA GLY A 22 -45.28 -0.61 -7.59
C GLY A 22 -45.10 -1.30 -6.24
N ALA A 23 -44.09 -2.13 -6.14
CA ALA A 23 -43.42 -2.32 -4.86
C ALA A 23 -42.06 -1.59 -4.98
N ASP A 24 -41.97 -0.45 -4.31
CA ASP A 24 -40.72 0.20 -4.01
C ASP A 24 -39.82 -0.83 -3.32
N ASP A 25 -38.82 -1.28 -4.05
CA ASP A 25 -37.79 -2.15 -3.53
C ASP A 25 -36.86 -1.25 -2.69
N ASP A 26 -37.30 -0.94 -1.47
CA ASP A 26 -36.45 -0.41 -0.40
C ASP A 26 -35.37 -1.46 -0.10
N ARG A 27 -34.43 -1.61 -1.04
CA ARG A 27 -33.15 -2.22 -0.74
C ARG A 27 -32.38 -1.25 0.16
N LYS A 28 -32.69 -1.36 1.46
CA LYS A 28 -31.79 -0.94 2.52
C LYS A 28 -30.39 -1.41 2.12
N PRO A 29 -29.39 -0.51 2.02
CA PRO A 29 -28.02 -0.94 1.76
C PRO A 29 -27.70 -2.02 2.77
N ALA A 30 -27.26 -3.18 2.32
CA ALA A 30 -26.75 -4.21 3.21
C ALA A 30 -25.67 -3.56 4.05
N THR A 31 -25.96 -3.30 5.32
CA THR A 31 -24.96 -2.96 6.32
C THR A 31 -23.93 -4.08 6.23
N GLY A 32 -22.71 -3.74 5.76
CA GLY A 32 -21.64 -4.70 5.57
C GLY A 32 -21.55 -5.59 6.80
N ALA A 33 -21.72 -6.87 6.59
CA ALA A 33 -21.49 -7.87 7.62
C ALA A 33 -20.05 -7.65 8.09
N SER A 34 -19.84 -7.48 9.39
CA SER A 34 -18.51 -7.50 9.99
C SER A 34 -17.96 -8.90 9.74
N ASP A 35 -17.06 -9.04 8.77
CA ASP A 35 -16.62 -10.32 8.23
C ASP A 35 -15.75 -11.13 9.20
N ALA A 36 -15.35 -10.56 10.32
CA ALA A 36 -14.53 -11.25 11.30
C ALA A 36 -15.31 -11.49 12.59
N ALA A 37 -15.65 -12.75 12.86
CA ALA A 37 -16.00 -13.16 14.22
C ALA A 37 -14.71 -13.10 15.07
N PHE A 38 -14.68 -12.23 16.07
CA PHE A 38 -13.61 -12.19 17.07
C PHE A 38 -13.80 -13.37 18.07
N PRO A 39 -12.73 -13.91 18.69
CA PRO A 39 -11.35 -13.45 18.60
C PRO A 39 -10.67 -13.81 17.28
N VAL A 40 -9.71 -12.97 16.87
CA VAL A 40 -8.84 -13.21 15.70
C VAL A 40 -7.37 -13.18 16.10
N THR A 41 -6.54 -13.94 15.41
CA THR A 41 -5.09 -14.00 15.65
C THR A 41 -4.33 -13.80 14.34
N VAL A 42 -3.33 -12.91 14.35
CA VAL A 42 -2.36 -12.70 13.27
C VAL A 42 -0.96 -12.69 13.88
N GLY A 43 -0.11 -13.63 13.47
CA GLY A 43 1.20 -13.83 14.08
C GLY A 43 1.08 -14.05 15.59
N SER A 44 1.71 -13.18 16.37
CA SER A 44 1.65 -13.21 17.85
C SER A 44 0.52 -12.35 18.45
N VAL A 45 -0.21 -11.62 17.62
CA VAL A 45 -1.26 -10.69 18.08
C VAL A 45 -2.61 -11.37 18.06
N THR A 46 -3.27 -11.40 19.21
CA THR A 46 -4.66 -11.88 19.34
C THR A 46 -5.54 -10.73 19.79
N MET A 47 -6.56 -10.43 19.00
CA MET A 47 -7.60 -9.46 19.35
C MET A 47 -8.85 -10.20 19.80
N ALA A 48 -9.24 -10.00 21.05
CA ALA A 48 -10.48 -10.59 21.62
C ALA A 48 -11.72 -9.93 21.02
N GLU A 49 -11.62 -8.65 20.68
CA GLU A 49 -12.68 -7.81 20.13
C GLU A 49 -12.09 -6.94 19.01
N ARG A 50 -12.95 -6.35 18.20
CA ARG A 50 -12.55 -5.40 17.14
C ARG A 50 -11.91 -4.17 17.78
N PRO A 51 -10.67 -3.80 17.42
CA PRO A 51 -10.01 -2.64 17.98
C PRO A 51 -10.78 -1.35 17.65
N GLN A 52 -10.82 -0.44 18.61
CA GLN A 52 -11.50 0.85 18.49
C GLN A 52 -10.51 2.03 18.58
N ARG A 53 -9.29 1.75 19.04
CA ARG A 53 -8.28 2.76 19.28
C ARG A 53 -6.91 2.32 18.74
N ILE A 54 -6.73 2.49 17.45
CA ILE A 54 -5.50 2.10 16.76
C ILE A 54 -4.53 3.29 16.75
N VAL A 55 -3.28 3.06 17.17
CA VAL A 55 -2.16 3.96 16.94
C VAL A 55 -1.29 3.38 15.83
N SER A 56 -1.10 4.13 14.74
CA SER A 56 -0.24 3.71 13.63
C SER A 56 1.02 4.56 13.57
N LEU A 57 2.18 3.92 13.74
CA LEU A 57 3.51 4.52 13.63
C LEU A 57 4.22 4.06 12.35
N ALA A 58 3.45 3.73 11.32
CA ALA A 58 3.93 3.26 10.04
C ALA A 58 3.08 3.89 8.93
N PRO A 59 3.63 4.82 8.12
CA PRO A 59 2.87 5.50 7.07
C PRO A 59 2.17 4.56 6.09
N THR A 60 2.82 3.46 5.70
CA THR A 60 2.20 2.44 4.83
C THR A 60 0.98 1.81 5.50
N ALA A 61 1.09 1.41 6.77
CA ALA A 61 -0.03 0.81 7.50
C ALA A 61 -1.18 1.82 7.70
N THR A 62 -0.85 3.10 7.94
CA THR A 62 -1.84 4.18 7.99
C THR A 62 -2.65 4.24 6.69
N GLU A 63 -2.00 4.26 5.54
CA GLU A 63 -2.68 4.26 4.25
C GLU A 63 -3.57 3.03 4.04
N VAL A 64 -3.10 1.85 4.46
CA VAL A 64 -3.88 0.61 4.39
C VAL A 64 -5.11 0.68 5.28
N LEU A 65 -4.96 1.10 6.54
CA LEU A 65 -6.08 1.21 7.50
C LEU A 65 -7.21 2.09 6.95
N PHE A 66 -6.87 3.23 6.38
CA PHE A 66 -7.86 4.11 5.76
C PHE A 66 -8.46 3.50 4.48
N ALA A 67 -7.64 2.87 3.64
CA ALA A 67 -8.10 2.28 2.37
C ALA A 67 -9.04 1.09 2.54
N ILE A 68 -8.94 0.35 3.66
CA ILE A 68 -9.85 -0.75 4.00
C ILE A 68 -11.05 -0.31 4.85
N GLY A 69 -11.18 0.99 5.18
CA GLY A 69 -12.29 1.52 5.95
C GLY A 69 -12.11 1.48 7.47
N ALA A 70 -10.92 1.14 7.97
CA ALA A 70 -10.59 1.15 9.40
C ALA A 70 -10.22 2.55 9.93
N GLY A 71 -10.25 3.60 9.10
CA GLY A 71 -9.94 4.97 9.49
C GLY A 71 -10.63 5.45 10.77
N PRO A 72 -11.94 5.22 10.98
CA PRO A 72 -12.63 5.60 12.21
C PRO A 72 -12.08 4.96 13.49
N GLN A 73 -11.32 3.86 13.39
CA GLN A 73 -10.65 3.20 14.51
C GLN A 73 -9.29 3.82 14.84
N VAL A 74 -8.71 4.59 13.91
CA VAL A 74 -7.39 5.22 14.09
C VAL A 74 -7.52 6.48 14.92
N VAL A 75 -6.86 6.51 16.08
CA VAL A 75 -6.90 7.63 17.03
C VAL A 75 -5.66 8.52 16.99
N ALA A 76 -4.53 7.98 16.52
CA ALA A 76 -3.29 8.73 16.36
C ALA A 76 -2.42 8.08 15.29
N VAL A 77 -1.71 8.92 14.53
CA VAL A 77 -0.67 8.48 13.60
C VAL A 77 0.61 9.28 13.84
N ASP A 78 1.74 8.77 13.35
CA ASP A 78 3.04 9.43 13.47
C ASP A 78 3.14 10.70 12.60
N ASP A 79 4.25 11.42 12.78
CA ASP A 79 4.56 12.65 12.06
C ASP A 79 4.82 12.47 10.56
N GLN A 80 5.14 11.22 10.13
CA GLN A 80 5.39 10.86 8.73
C GLN A 80 4.15 10.34 8.00
N SER A 81 3.08 10.04 8.71
CA SER A 81 1.80 9.60 8.13
C SER A 81 1.01 10.79 7.56
N THR A 82 1.41 11.24 6.37
CA THR A 82 0.87 12.42 5.69
C THR A 82 -0.35 12.14 4.82
N TYR A 83 -0.69 10.87 4.62
CA TYR A 83 -1.81 10.45 3.78
C TYR A 83 -2.62 9.34 4.48
N PRO A 84 -3.97 9.39 4.40
CA PRO A 84 -4.76 10.49 3.80
C PRO A 84 -4.71 11.77 4.66
N ALA A 85 -5.16 12.89 4.10
CA ALA A 85 -5.04 14.20 4.74
C ALA A 85 -5.84 14.34 6.04
N ASP A 86 -6.88 13.53 6.23
CA ASP A 86 -7.74 13.45 7.41
C ASP A 86 -7.23 12.47 8.49
N ALA A 87 -6.08 11.83 8.28
CA ALA A 87 -5.47 11.00 9.31
C ALA A 87 -5.13 11.86 10.55
N PRO A 88 -5.40 11.36 11.78
CA PRO A 88 -5.20 12.12 13.03
C PRO A 88 -3.71 12.21 13.40
N ARG A 89 -2.98 13.11 12.74
CA ARG A 89 -1.54 13.30 12.92
C ARG A 89 -1.20 13.84 14.31
N THR A 90 -0.12 13.30 14.87
CA THR A 90 0.41 13.69 16.18
C THR A 90 1.91 13.93 16.10
N GLU A 91 2.53 14.27 17.24
CA GLU A 91 3.98 14.37 17.41
C GLU A 91 4.64 13.00 17.68
N LEU A 92 3.88 11.89 17.58
CA LEU A 92 4.46 10.55 17.70
C LEU A 92 5.40 10.30 16.52
N SER A 93 6.46 9.52 16.76
CA SER A 93 7.45 9.21 15.74
C SER A 93 7.69 7.71 15.64
N GLY A 94 7.59 7.17 14.43
CA GLY A 94 8.01 5.80 14.13
C GLY A 94 9.53 5.61 14.23
N PHE A 95 10.31 6.68 14.01
CA PHE A 95 11.78 6.66 14.09
C PHE A 95 12.36 6.87 15.50
N LYS A 96 11.57 7.43 16.40
CA LYS A 96 11.94 7.66 17.83
C LYS A 96 10.72 7.36 18.69
N PRO A 97 10.28 6.09 18.73
CA PRO A 97 9.07 5.74 19.44
C PRO A 97 9.22 5.94 20.95
N ASN A 98 8.16 6.42 21.59
CA ASN A 98 8.12 6.61 23.05
C ASN A 98 6.89 5.87 23.60
N ALA A 99 7.13 4.83 24.41
CA ALA A 99 6.08 3.96 24.92
C ALA A 99 5.05 4.70 25.79
N GLU A 100 5.48 5.69 26.58
CA GLU A 100 4.58 6.47 27.46
C GLU A 100 3.67 7.38 26.60
N ALA A 101 4.23 8.06 25.58
CA ALA A 101 3.47 8.90 24.68
C ALA A 101 2.47 8.10 23.84
N ILE A 102 2.83 6.87 23.43
CA ILE A 102 1.95 5.95 22.73
C ILE A 102 0.83 5.48 23.66
N ALA A 103 1.19 5.02 24.88
CA ALA A 103 0.22 4.55 25.89
C ALA A 103 -0.77 5.65 26.31
N ALA A 104 -0.35 6.92 26.32
CA ALA A 104 -1.22 8.07 26.63
C ALA A 104 -2.37 8.22 25.61
N GLN A 105 -2.26 7.63 24.40
CA GLN A 105 -3.35 7.57 23.43
C GLN A 105 -4.39 6.50 23.76
N ASN A 106 -4.17 5.68 24.82
CA ASN A 106 -5.00 4.55 25.23
C ASN A 106 -5.31 3.59 24.06
N PRO A 107 -4.30 3.08 23.33
CA PRO A 107 -4.52 2.19 22.20
C PRO A 107 -4.92 0.79 22.66
N ASP A 108 -5.78 0.14 21.88
CA ASP A 108 -6.06 -1.29 21.96
C ASP A 108 -5.30 -2.08 20.86
N LEU A 109 -4.70 -1.38 19.90
CA LEU A 109 -3.77 -1.93 18.93
C LEU A 109 -2.75 -0.85 18.52
N VAL A 110 -1.48 -1.22 18.46
CA VAL A 110 -0.41 -0.38 17.87
C VAL A 110 0.14 -1.08 16.64
N VAL A 111 0.37 -0.34 15.55
CA VAL A 111 0.99 -0.85 14.33
C VAL A 111 2.31 -0.13 14.11
N ILE A 112 3.39 -0.88 13.91
CA ILE A 112 4.74 -0.36 13.69
C ILE A 112 5.43 -1.10 12.54
N SER A 113 6.36 -0.45 11.84
CA SER A 113 7.20 -1.08 10.81
C SER A 113 8.59 -1.49 11.29
N ASP A 114 9.06 -0.90 12.39
CA ASP A 114 10.39 -1.14 12.96
C ASP A 114 10.32 -1.27 14.49
N ASP A 115 11.09 -2.21 15.06
CA ASP A 115 11.19 -2.40 16.51
C ASP A 115 12.35 -1.57 17.09
N LEU A 116 12.34 -0.25 16.82
CA LEU A 116 13.36 0.66 17.34
C LEU A 116 13.22 0.78 18.85
N ASP A 117 14.38 0.84 19.53
CA ASP A 117 14.47 0.92 20.99
C ASP A 117 13.72 -0.21 21.73
N LYS A 118 13.44 -1.33 21.06
CA LYS A 118 12.65 -2.45 21.58
C LYS A 118 11.24 -2.01 22.01
N ILE A 119 10.61 -1.21 21.19
CA ILE A 119 9.28 -0.65 21.48
C ILE A 119 8.23 -1.74 21.67
N ILE A 120 8.35 -2.88 20.97
CA ILE A 120 7.45 -4.03 21.14
C ILE A 120 7.51 -4.56 22.57
N GLU A 121 8.72 -4.73 23.13
CA GLU A 121 8.91 -5.19 24.52
C GLU A 121 8.35 -4.18 25.52
N GLN A 122 8.57 -2.87 25.28
CA GLN A 122 8.10 -1.82 26.16
C GLN A 122 6.57 -1.75 26.21
N LEU A 123 5.90 -1.79 25.05
CA LEU A 123 4.44 -1.79 24.95
C LEU A 123 3.83 -3.09 25.49
N GLY A 124 4.53 -4.23 25.28
CA GLY A 124 4.12 -5.52 25.85
C GLY A 124 4.07 -5.53 27.38
N LYS A 125 4.99 -4.80 28.06
CA LYS A 125 4.94 -4.62 29.54
C LYS A 125 3.72 -3.82 30.00
N LEU A 126 3.14 -3.03 29.11
CA LEU A 126 1.91 -2.27 29.32
C LEU A 126 0.66 -3.02 28.84
N GLU A 127 0.82 -4.29 28.44
CA GLU A 127 -0.24 -5.15 27.88
C GLU A 127 -0.91 -4.58 26.61
N ILE A 128 -0.19 -3.73 25.88
CA ILE A 128 -0.67 -3.14 24.61
C ILE A 128 -0.27 -4.06 23.46
N PRO A 129 -1.24 -4.59 22.68
CA PRO A 129 -0.97 -5.41 21.50
C PRO A 129 -0.25 -4.61 20.41
N VAL A 130 0.80 -5.20 19.81
CA VAL A 130 1.58 -4.57 18.74
C VAL A 130 1.63 -5.48 17.52
N LEU A 131 1.09 -5.00 16.39
CA LEU A 131 1.34 -5.60 15.09
C LEU A 131 2.66 -5.05 14.53
N PHE A 132 3.62 -5.94 14.35
CA PHE A 132 4.84 -5.66 13.62
C PHE A 132 4.62 -5.95 12.14
N ALA A 133 4.62 -4.90 11.32
CA ALA A 133 4.41 -4.90 9.87
C ALA A 133 5.68 -4.37 9.17
N PRO A 134 6.74 -5.20 9.04
CA PRO A 134 8.02 -4.77 8.50
C PRO A 134 7.93 -4.41 7.02
N ALA A 135 8.91 -3.65 6.52
CA ALA A 135 8.98 -3.29 5.11
C ALA A 135 8.86 -4.52 4.21
N ALA A 136 7.94 -4.44 3.25
CA ALA A 136 7.75 -5.45 2.22
C ALA A 136 9.01 -5.61 1.37
N LYS A 137 9.26 -6.82 0.87
CA LYS A 137 10.33 -7.11 -0.09
C LYS A 137 9.80 -7.27 -1.52
N VAL A 138 8.56 -7.74 -1.62
CA VAL A 138 7.84 -7.93 -2.88
C VAL A 138 6.35 -7.57 -2.69
N LEU A 139 5.61 -7.43 -3.78
CA LEU A 139 4.17 -7.10 -3.74
C LEU A 139 3.35 -8.08 -2.89
N ASP A 140 3.71 -9.36 -2.87
CA ASP A 140 2.98 -10.35 -2.07
C ASP A 140 3.12 -10.11 -0.56
N ASP A 141 4.22 -9.50 -0.11
CA ASP A 141 4.37 -9.09 1.30
C ASP A 141 3.41 -7.93 1.62
N SER A 142 3.33 -6.93 0.73
CA SER A 142 2.36 -5.83 0.84
C SER A 142 0.92 -6.34 0.90
N TYR A 143 0.54 -7.25 0.01
CA TYR A 143 -0.80 -7.85 0.01
C TYR A 143 -1.09 -8.62 1.30
N ARG A 144 -0.10 -9.32 1.85
CA ARG A 144 -0.21 -10.05 3.12
C ARG A 144 -0.42 -9.07 4.29
N GLU A 145 0.30 -7.97 4.31
CA GLU A 145 0.13 -6.92 5.33
C GLU A 145 -1.27 -6.32 5.28
N ILE A 146 -1.80 -6.03 4.09
CA ILE A 146 -3.18 -5.55 3.90
C ILE A 146 -4.18 -6.55 4.48
N ASP A 147 -4.02 -7.85 4.20
CA ASP A 147 -4.90 -8.90 4.71
C ASP A 147 -4.79 -9.09 6.24
N GLN A 148 -3.59 -8.92 6.81
CA GLN A 148 -3.34 -8.95 8.25
C GLN A 148 -4.06 -7.80 8.96
N LEU A 149 -3.93 -6.58 8.45
CA LEU A 149 -4.62 -5.40 8.97
C LEU A 149 -6.14 -5.56 8.83
N GLY A 150 -6.64 -6.02 7.69
CA GLY A 150 -8.05 -6.33 7.50
C GLY A 150 -8.59 -7.35 8.49
N THR A 151 -7.79 -8.37 8.80
CA THR A 151 -8.16 -9.42 9.78
C THR A 151 -8.25 -8.85 11.19
N LEU A 152 -7.22 -8.12 11.65
CA LEU A 152 -7.18 -7.58 13.01
C LEU A 152 -8.21 -6.48 13.25
N THR A 153 -8.57 -5.71 12.22
CA THR A 153 -9.49 -4.59 12.33
C THR A 153 -10.93 -4.92 11.98
N GLY A 154 -11.22 -6.18 11.58
CA GLY A 154 -12.56 -6.62 11.19
C GLY A 154 -13.02 -6.11 9.82
N HIS A 155 -12.08 -5.92 8.89
CA HIS A 155 -12.29 -5.44 7.52
C HIS A 155 -11.75 -6.43 6.46
N ARG A 156 -12.00 -7.73 6.66
CA ARG A 156 -11.48 -8.78 5.77
C ARG A 156 -11.96 -8.68 4.33
N SER A 157 -13.26 -8.38 4.14
CA SER A 157 -13.82 -8.25 2.78
C SER A 157 -13.24 -7.04 2.05
N GLU A 158 -13.06 -5.93 2.76
CA GLU A 158 -12.50 -4.70 2.22
C GLU A 158 -11.01 -4.88 1.86
N SER A 159 -10.23 -5.54 2.73
CA SER A 159 -8.83 -5.84 2.46
C SER A 159 -8.67 -6.78 1.27
N ALA A 160 -9.45 -7.87 1.20
CA ALA A 160 -9.45 -8.77 0.05
C ALA A 160 -9.85 -8.06 -1.25
N ALA A 161 -10.85 -7.19 -1.21
CA ALA A 161 -11.26 -6.38 -2.36
C ALA A 161 -10.17 -5.38 -2.78
N LEU A 162 -9.47 -4.76 -1.81
CA LEU A 162 -8.33 -3.88 -2.08
C LEU A 162 -7.21 -4.62 -2.77
N VAL A 163 -6.78 -5.77 -2.23
CA VAL A 163 -5.73 -6.62 -2.81
C VAL A 163 -6.10 -7.05 -4.23
N ALA A 164 -7.35 -7.50 -4.45
CA ALA A 164 -7.81 -7.90 -5.78
C ALA A 164 -7.76 -6.73 -6.79
N ARG A 165 -8.16 -5.52 -6.37
CA ARG A 165 -8.07 -4.32 -7.22
C ARG A 165 -6.61 -3.97 -7.55
N MET A 166 -5.73 -3.94 -6.55
CA MET A 166 -4.30 -3.64 -6.74
C MET A 166 -3.66 -4.62 -7.73
N ARG A 167 -3.86 -5.94 -7.51
CA ARG A 167 -3.36 -6.98 -8.43
C ARG A 167 -3.87 -6.78 -9.85
N GLY A 168 -5.18 -6.56 -10.02
CA GLY A 168 -5.78 -6.37 -11.33
C GLY A 168 -5.30 -5.10 -12.04
N GLN A 169 -5.09 -4.01 -11.31
CA GLN A 169 -4.55 -2.75 -11.85
C GLN A 169 -3.09 -2.91 -12.26
N ILE A 170 -2.25 -3.47 -11.39
CA ILE A 170 -0.82 -3.69 -11.68
C ILE A 170 -0.67 -4.62 -12.89
N ASP A 171 -1.40 -5.73 -12.93
CA ASP A 171 -1.37 -6.67 -14.06
C ASP A 171 -1.77 -5.99 -15.39
N LYS A 172 -2.82 -5.16 -15.35
CA LYS A 172 -3.26 -4.38 -16.52
C LYS A 172 -2.21 -3.38 -16.98
N ILE A 173 -1.57 -2.65 -16.04
CA ILE A 173 -0.53 -1.66 -16.35
C ILE A 173 0.68 -2.36 -16.99
N VAL A 174 1.18 -3.42 -16.36
CA VAL A 174 2.36 -4.16 -16.86
C VAL A 174 2.11 -4.74 -18.25
N LYS A 175 0.93 -5.37 -18.47
CA LYS A 175 0.54 -5.90 -19.79
C LYS A 175 0.32 -4.82 -20.85
N GLY A 176 0.09 -3.59 -20.43
CA GLY A 176 -0.09 -2.44 -21.33
C GLY A 176 1.23 -1.91 -21.91
N VAL A 177 2.38 -2.26 -21.32
CA VAL A 177 3.69 -1.85 -21.81
C VAL A 177 4.19 -2.87 -22.84
N PRO A 178 4.57 -2.44 -24.07
CA PRO A 178 5.10 -3.34 -25.09
C PRO A 178 6.34 -4.07 -24.63
N ALA A 179 6.44 -5.36 -24.94
CA ALA A 179 7.65 -6.13 -24.71
C ALA A 179 8.82 -5.57 -25.55
N ARG A 180 10.01 -5.55 -24.98
CA ARG A 180 11.24 -5.06 -25.60
C ARG A 180 12.23 -6.20 -25.84
N ALA A 181 13.00 -6.09 -26.91
CA ALA A 181 14.07 -7.05 -27.18
C ALA A 181 15.25 -6.84 -26.22
N ASP A 182 15.60 -5.58 -25.93
CA ASP A 182 16.67 -5.21 -25.03
C ASP A 182 16.12 -4.57 -23.76
N ALA A 183 16.67 -4.95 -22.60
CA ALA A 183 16.32 -4.38 -21.32
C ALA A 183 16.85 -2.95 -21.23
N LEU A 184 15.98 -2.00 -20.89
CA LEU A 184 16.42 -0.65 -20.51
C LEU A 184 17.06 -0.69 -19.12
N SER A 185 18.12 0.10 -18.94
CA SER A 185 18.76 0.29 -17.64
C SER A 185 18.16 1.49 -16.91
N TYR A 186 18.18 1.44 -15.57
CA TYR A 186 17.73 2.56 -14.77
C TYR A 186 18.59 2.80 -13.55
N TYR A 187 18.65 4.08 -13.14
CA TYR A 187 19.14 4.53 -11.86
C TYR A 187 17.97 5.06 -11.02
N TYR A 188 17.90 4.64 -9.76
CA TYR A 188 16.92 5.13 -8.79
C TYR A 188 17.64 5.94 -7.72
N GLU A 189 17.36 7.24 -7.64
CA GLU A 189 17.96 8.14 -6.68
C GLU A 189 17.12 8.25 -5.42
N ILE A 190 17.70 7.85 -4.27
CA ILE A 190 17.10 8.00 -2.96
C ILE A 190 17.44 9.38 -2.39
N ASP A 191 18.67 9.84 -2.64
CA ASP A 191 19.16 11.16 -2.27
C ASP A 191 20.33 11.62 -3.15
N GLN A 192 20.62 12.92 -3.09
CA GLN A 192 21.71 13.54 -3.87
C GLN A 192 23.12 13.04 -3.52
N SER A 193 23.29 12.26 -2.44
CA SER A 193 24.55 11.58 -2.11
C SER A 193 24.74 10.28 -2.90
N LEU A 194 23.86 10.01 -3.87
CA LEU A 194 23.86 8.87 -4.78
C LEU A 194 23.56 7.52 -4.09
N TYR A 195 22.82 7.53 -2.98
CA TYR A 195 22.21 6.29 -2.51
C TYR A 195 21.11 5.83 -3.47
N SER A 196 21.07 4.52 -3.66
CA SER A 196 20.14 3.88 -4.61
C SER A 196 19.53 2.62 -4.00
N ALA A 197 18.50 2.08 -4.65
CA ALA A 197 17.86 0.81 -4.31
C ALA A 197 18.15 -0.23 -5.41
N THR A 198 18.68 -1.40 -5.04
CA THR A 198 18.94 -2.50 -5.98
C THR A 198 17.68 -3.26 -6.37
N SER A 199 17.78 -4.16 -7.37
CA SER A 199 16.70 -5.05 -7.79
C SER A 199 16.19 -5.99 -6.67
N ARG A 200 16.96 -6.19 -5.60
CA ARG A 200 16.59 -7.03 -4.44
C ARG A 200 15.71 -6.34 -3.40
N THR A 201 15.46 -5.05 -3.54
CA THR A 201 14.55 -4.29 -2.67
C THR A 201 13.12 -4.38 -3.16
N PHE A 202 12.14 -3.97 -2.32
CA PHE A 202 10.76 -3.80 -2.75
C PHE A 202 10.66 -2.89 -3.98
N ILE A 203 11.36 -1.75 -3.93
CA ILE A 203 11.43 -0.79 -5.04
C ILE A 203 11.90 -1.49 -6.31
N GLY A 204 13.06 -2.16 -6.25
CA GLY A 204 13.61 -2.89 -7.39
C GLY A 204 12.69 -3.99 -7.92
N SER A 205 11.89 -4.64 -7.05
CA SER A 205 10.90 -5.63 -7.47
C SER A 205 9.80 -5.02 -8.36
N ILE A 206 9.44 -3.75 -8.16
CA ILE A 206 8.48 -3.04 -9.01
C ILE A 206 9.07 -2.79 -10.40
N PHE A 207 10.31 -2.33 -10.49
CA PHE A 207 10.99 -2.10 -11.77
C PHE A 207 11.22 -3.40 -12.55
N SER A 208 11.45 -4.50 -11.82
CA SER A 208 11.60 -5.84 -12.41
C SER A 208 10.34 -6.35 -13.12
N LEU A 209 9.14 -5.82 -12.79
CA LEU A 209 7.90 -6.15 -13.52
C LEU A 209 7.96 -5.73 -15.00
N PHE A 210 8.80 -4.77 -15.32
CA PHE A 210 8.99 -4.24 -16.68
C PHE A 210 10.28 -4.75 -17.35
N GLY A 211 11.01 -5.66 -16.69
CA GLY A 211 12.27 -6.20 -17.20
C GLY A 211 13.41 -5.17 -17.22
N LEU A 212 13.36 -4.14 -16.39
CA LEU A 212 14.40 -3.11 -16.32
C LEU A 212 15.64 -3.60 -15.59
N ALA A 213 16.84 -3.23 -16.09
CA ALA A 213 18.13 -3.56 -15.50
C ALA A 213 18.55 -2.45 -14.51
N ASN A 214 18.86 -2.82 -13.28
CA ASN A 214 19.21 -1.87 -12.23
C ASN A 214 20.73 -1.62 -12.20
N VAL A 215 21.18 -0.39 -12.44
CA VAL A 215 22.61 -0.06 -12.42
C VAL A 215 23.24 -0.15 -11.02
N ALA A 216 22.43 -0.04 -9.96
CA ALA A 216 22.91 -0.13 -8.59
C ALA A 216 23.26 -1.57 -8.15
N ASP A 217 22.82 -2.60 -8.88
CA ASP A 217 23.10 -4.01 -8.53
C ASP A 217 24.61 -4.29 -8.52
N ALA A 218 25.37 -3.64 -9.41
CA ALA A 218 26.82 -3.78 -9.46
C ALA A 218 27.54 -3.24 -8.22
N ALA A 219 26.91 -2.32 -7.48
CA ALA A 219 27.46 -1.72 -6.25
C ALA A 219 27.14 -2.52 -4.98
N ASP A 220 26.26 -3.51 -5.06
CA ASP A 220 25.89 -4.40 -3.92
C ASP A 220 25.71 -5.86 -4.40
N PRO A 221 26.72 -6.49 -5.02
CA PRO A 221 26.58 -7.79 -5.66
C PRO A 221 26.28 -8.93 -4.68
N ASP A 222 26.78 -8.84 -3.46
CA ASP A 222 26.64 -9.83 -2.39
C ASP A 222 25.51 -9.49 -1.38
N GLY A 223 24.87 -8.32 -1.49
CA GLY A 223 23.82 -7.87 -0.58
C GLY A 223 24.35 -7.31 0.75
N ALA A 224 25.65 -7.08 0.89
CA ALA A 224 26.24 -6.58 2.13
C ALA A 224 25.74 -5.18 2.54
N LYS A 225 25.19 -4.44 1.58
CA LYS A 225 24.59 -3.11 1.79
C LYS A 225 23.04 -3.17 1.94
N ASN A 226 22.52 -4.38 2.16
CA ASN A 226 21.08 -4.62 2.33
C ASN A 226 20.20 -4.10 1.17
N GLY A 227 20.78 -3.99 -0.04
CA GLY A 227 20.08 -3.50 -1.22
C GLY A 227 20.09 -1.98 -1.39
N PHE A 228 20.79 -1.24 -0.53
CA PHE A 228 20.83 0.24 -0.55
C PHE A 228 22.29 0.75 -0.65
N PRO A 229 22.97 0.52 -1.78
CA PRO A 229 24.32 1.00 -1.98
C PRO A 229 24.38 2.50 -2.26
N GLN A 230 25.50 3.12 -1.86
CA GLN A 230 25.91 4.41 -2.37
C GLN A 230 26.79 4.19 -3.60
N LEU A 231 26.47 4.84 -4.72
CA LEU A 231 27.26 4.80 -5.95
C LEU A 231 28.30 5.95 -5.94
N SER A 232 29.38 5.78 -6.69
CA SER A 232 30.21 6.93 -7.08
C SER A 232 29.66 7.58 -8.34
N GLN A 233 29.95 8.87 -8.52
CA GLN A 233 29.57 9.59 -9.74
C GLN A 233 30.18 8.93 -10.99
N GLU A 234 31.46 8.49 -10.91
CA GLU A 234 32.15 7.84 -12.02
C GLU A 234 31.48 6.50 -12.39
N ALA A 235 31.09 5.72 -11.39
CA ALA A 235 30.38 4.44 -11.62
C ALA A 235 29.01 4.67 -12.28
N LEU A 236 28.29 5.69 -11.86
CA LEU A 236 26.99 6.02 -12.44
C LEU A 236 27.11 6.51 -13.88
N VAL A 237 28.05 7.40 -14.16
CA VAL A 237 28.33 7.88 -15.54
C VAL A 237 28.78 6.73 -16.43
N ALA A 238 29.62 5.82 -15.93
CA ALA A 238 30.08 4.65 -16.68
C ALA A 238 28.99 3.61 -16.92
N ALA A 239 27.98 3.53 -16.00
CA ALA A 239 26.84 2.64 -16.16
C ALA A 239 25.81 3.15 -17.19
N ASP A 240 25.84 4.45 -17.50
CA ASP A 240 25.06 5.12 -18.54
C ASP A 240 23.58 4.69 -18.56
N PRO A 241 22.79 4.97 -17.49
CA PRO A 241 21.40 4.53 -17.43
C PRO A 241 20.53 5.18 -18.52
N ASP A 242 19.58 4.39 -19.06
CA ASP A 242 18.56 4.84 -20.01
C ASP A 242 17.46 5.69 -19.35
N LEU A 243 17.24 5.50 -18.05
CA LEU A 243 16.23 6.16 -17.25
C LEU A 243 16.81 6.56 -15.88
N ILE A 244 16.41 7.72 -15.38
CA ILE A 244 16.67 8.15 -13.99
C ILE A 244 15.33 8.40 -13.29
N PHE A 245 15.16 7.82 -12.11
CA PHE A 245 13.98 8.06 -11.26
C PHE A 245 14.43 8.74 -9.96
N LEU A 246 13.83 9.89 -9.65
CA LEU A 246 14.14 10.69 -8.47
C LEU A 246 13.06 10.47 -7.40
N ALA A 247 13.45 9.94 -6.26
CA ALA A 247 12.58 9.73 -5.09
C ALA A 247 12.85 10.73 -3.95
N ASP A 248 13.52 11.83 -4.28
CA ASP A 248 13.98 12.87 -3.36
C ASP A 248 13.52 14.29 -3.80
N THR A 249 12.36 14.33 -4.45
CA THR A 249 11.78 15.55 -4.99
C THR A 249 11.21 16.46 -3.89
N LYS A 250 10.51 15.90 -2.89
CA LYS A 250 9.89 16.64 -1.79
C LYS A 250 10.88 16.94 -0.67
N CYS A 251 11.61 15.91 -0.22
CA CYS A 251 12.55 16.06 0.90
C CYS A 251 13.70 17.00 0.55
N CYS A 252 14.20 16.92 -0.67
CA CYS A 252 15.52 17.41 -1.02
C CYS A 252 15.50 18.33 -2.24
N GLY A 253 14.32 18.57 -2.83
CA GLY A 253 14.10 19.51 -3.94
C GLY A 253 14.75 19.08 -5.26
N GLN A 254 15.01 17.78 -5.44
CA GLN A 254 15.56 17.29 -6.70
C GLN A 254 14.53 17.34 -7.83
N SER A 255 15.01 17.57 -9.01
CA SER A 255 14.20 17.70 -10.23
C SER A 255 15.04 17.36 -11.46
N PRO A 256 14.45 17.11 -12.63
CA PRO A 256 15.20 16.96 -13.86
C PRO A 256 16.24 18.08 -14.07
N ALA A 257 15.85 19.33 -13.87
CA ALA A 257 16.74 20.48 -14.04
C ALA A 257 17.95 20.49 -13.07
N THR A 258 17.77 20.04 -11.80
CA THR A 258 18.89 19.91 -10.86
C THR A 258 19.86 18.80 -11.26
N VAL A 259 19.34 17.70 -11.82
CA VAL A 259 20.15 16.57 -12.32
C VAL A 259 20.93 16.96 -13.58
N GLU A 260 20.28 17.61 -14.55
CA GLU A 260 20.91 18.13 -15.78
C GLU A 260 22.08 19.09 -15.49
N ALA A 261 21.94 19.90 -14.43
CA ALA A 261 22.96 20.85 -14.00
C ALA A 261 24.18 20.18 -13.30
N ARG A 262 24.14 18.89 -13.00
CA ARG A 262 25.23 18.18 -12.33
C ARG A 262 26.44 18.04 -13.26
N LYS A 263 27.60 18.41 -12.75
CA LYS A 263 28.86 18.34 -13.52
C LYS A 263 29.16 16.91 -13.95
N GLY A 264 29.33 16.68 -15.22
CA GLY A 264 29.70 15.39 -15.81
C GLY A 264 28.53 14.46 -16.12
N TRP A 265 27.27 14.91 -15.87
CA TRP A 265 26.09 14.08 -16.14
C TRP A 265 25.50 14.27 -17.55
N SER A 266 25.92 15.31 -18.26
CA SER A 266 25.41 15.64 -19.60
C SER A 266 25.65 14.56 -20.67
N THR A 267 26.50 13.57 -20.39
CA THR A 267 26.79 12.43 -21.28
C THR A 267 26.00 11.17 -20.93
N ILE A 268 25.19 11.20 -19.88
CA ILE A 268 24.34 10.08 -19.50
C ILE A 268 23.14 10.05 -20.44
N THR A 269 22.85 8.91 -21.03
CA THR A 269 21.76 8.71 -21.99
C THR A 269 20.41 9.23 -21.45
N ALA A 270 20.10 8.97 -20.17
CA ALA A 270 18.87 9.46 -19.54
C ALA A 270 18.79 11.00 -19.49
N VAL A 271 19.94 11.67 -19.34
CA VAL A 271 20.02 13.15 -19.31
C VAL A 271 19.95 13.70 -20.73
N GLU A 272 20.69 13.14 -21.68
CA GLU A 272 20.68 13.58 -23.09
C GLU A 272 19.30 13.44 -23.76
N GLN A 273 18.50 12.46 -23.30
CA GLN A 273 17.20 12.11 -23.88
C GLN A 273 16.01 12.61 -23.06
N ASP A 274 16.23 13.48 -22.07
CA ASP A 274 15.16 14.00 -21.17
C ASP A 274 14.34 12.87 -20.50
N ARG A 275 15.01 11.79 -20.07
CA ARG A 275 14.39 10.60 -19.46
C ARG A 275 14.57 10.56 -17.94
N ILE A 276 14.41 11.71 -17.31
CA ILE A 276 14.48 11.87 -15.86
C ILE A 276 13.05 11.99 -15.32
N VAL A 277 12.67 11.10 -14.44
CA VAL A 277 11.33 10.97 -13.89
C VAL A 277 11.32 11.40 -12.43
N ALA A 278 10.64 12.51 -12.13
CA ALA A 278 10.40 12.95 -10.77
C ALA A 278 9.24 12.15 -10.18
N LEU A 279 9.49 11.42 -9.10
CA LEU A 279 8.48 10.65 -8.36
C LEU A 279 7.97 11.46 -7.16
N ASP A 280 6.79 11.12 -6.66
CA ASP A 280 6.35 11.51 -5.34
C ASP A 280 7.09 10.67 -4.30
N ASP A 281 7.88 11.29 -3.42
CA ASP A 281 8.74 10.59 -2.43
C ASP A 281 7.92 9.61 -1.56
N ASP A 282 6.71 10.02 -1.16
CA ASP A 282 5.84 9.20 -0.33
C ASP A 282 5.36 7.95 -1.07
N ILE A 283 5.04 8.07 -2.37
CA ILE A 283 4.63 6.95 -3.23
C ILE A 283 5.82 6.05 -3.54
N ALA A 284 6.97 6.66 -3.79
CA ALA A 284 8.21 5.98 -4.18
C ALA A 284 8.82 5.13 -3.03
N SER A 285 8.53 5.48 -1.76
CA SER A 285 9.14 4.86 -0.58
C SER A 285 8.18 3.95 0.22
N ARG A 286 6.92 3.79 -0.22
CA ARG A 286 5.89 3.04 0.53
C ARG A 286 5.36 1.86 -0.27
N TRP A 287 5.01 0.77 0.43
CA TRP A 287 4.48 -0.47 -0.15
C TRP A 287 2.97 -0.65 0.05
N GLY A 288 2.26 0.46 0.29
CA GLY A 288 0.82 0.51 0.51
C GLY A 288 -0.01 0.56 -0.78
N PRO A 289 -1.30 0.93 -0.66
CA PRO A 289 -2.23 0.94 -1.80
C PRO A 289 -1.78 1.82 -2.98
N ARG A 290 -1.02 2.90 -2.72
CA ARG A 290 -0.52 3.81 -3.76
C ARG A 290 0.67 3.27 -4.56
N VAL A 291 1.17 2.05 -4.25
CA VAL A 291 2.20 1.41 -5.09
C VAL A 291 1.75 1.26 -6.55
N VAL A 292 0.43 1.20 -6.80
CA VAL A 292 -0.14 1.19 -8.15
C VAL A 292 0.28 2.43 -8.94
N ASP A 293 0.36 3.59 -8.28
CA ASP A 293 0.78 4.85 -8.91
C ASP A 293 2.27 4.84 -9.24
N LEU A 294 3.12 4.21 -8.40
CA LEU A 294 4.52 3.97 -8.73
C LEU A 294 4.66 3.08 -9.96
N VAL A 295 3.92 1.96 -10.00
CA VAL A 295 3.89 1.06 -11.16
C VAL A 295 3.46 1.80 -12.42
N GLN A 296 2.45 2.67 -12.34
CA GLN A 296 2.00 3.50 -13.47
C GLN A 296 3.08 4.48 -13.92
N SER A 297 3.77 5.14 -12.98
CA SER A 297 4.87 6.08 -13.30
C SER A 297 6.01 5.39 -14.05
N VAL A 298 6.37 4.18 -13.64
CA VAL A 298 7.39 3.37 -14.34
C VAL A 298 6.91 2.98 -15.74
N ALA A 299 5.66 2.50 -15.85
CA ALA A 299 5.06 2.15 -17.14
C ALA A 299 5.06 3.32 -18.13
N ASP A 300 4.65 4.49 -17.65
CA ASP A 300 4.59 5.72 -18.48
C ASP A 300 5.99 6.15 -18.96
N ALA A 301 7.00 5.97 -18.12
CA ALA A 301 8.38 6.27 -18.47
C ALA A 301 8.89 5.32 -19.57
N VAL A 302 8.68 4.01 -19.39
CA VAL A 302 9.11 2.98 -20.35
C VAL A 302 8.38 3.13 -21.69
N ALA A 303 7.07 3.42 -21.66
CA ALA A 303 6.25 3.56 -22.88
C ALA A 303 6.64 4.74 -23.77
N LYS A 304 7.34 5.76 -23.23
CA LYS A 304 7.84 6.91 -24.00
C LYS A 304 9.06 6.56 -24.86
N ILE A 305 9.74 5.45 -24.57
CA ILE A 305 10.95 5.04 -25.29
C ILE A 305 10.52 4.06 -26.39
N PRO A 306 10.83 4.31 -27.66
CA PRO A 306 10.51 3.39 -28.75
C PRO A 306 11.08 1.99 -28.52
N ALA A 307 10.31 0.94 -28.88
CA ALA A 307 10.72 -0.46 -28.69
C ALA A 307 11.76 -0.89 -29.72
#